data_976ed5cdc289309550ae5b1d78121937
#
_entry.id   976ed5cdc289309550ae5b1d78121937
#
_cell.length_a   1.000
_cell.length_b   1.000
_cell.length_c   1.000
_cell.angle_alpha   90.00
_cell.angle_beta   90.00
_cell.angle_gamma   90.00
#
_symmetry.space_group_name_H-M   'P 1'
#
loop_
_entity.id
_entity.type
_entity.pdbx_description
1 polymer ?
#
loop_
_entity_poly.entity_id
_entity_poly.type
_entity_poly.pdbx_seq_one_letter_code
_entity_poly.pdbx_strand_id
1 'polypeptide(L)'
;MHAFRPLPPSVDNPMKYLCLVYLSKENWNACPDAKCFDFASGLHQSGRLLAAEPLHPVETATPVRVRNGQMTMTDGPFAETKEMLAGFYLIDAKDLNEAAQIAAQIPPAQHGSIEVRPVRELAVETACSF
;
A
#
# COMPACT_ATOMS: atom_id res chain seq x y z
N MET A 1 -21.58 0.95 7.94
CA MET A 1 -20.66 0.62 9.02
C MET A 1 -20.29 -0.84 8.98
N HIS A 2 -19.04 -1.12 9.02
CA HIS A 2 -18.57 -2.50 8.94
C HIS A 2 -18.59 -3.19 10.28
N ALA A 3 -18.91 -4.46 10.25
CA ALA A 3 -18.78 -5.27 11.44
C ALA A 3 -17.31 -5.34 11.85
N PHE A 4 -17.10 -5.45 13.14
CA PHE A 4 -15.76 -5.63 13.67
C PHE A 4 -15.20 -6.95 13.16
N ARG A 5 -14.00 -6.90 12.59
CA ARG A 5 -13.36 -8.10 12.07
C ARG A 5 -12.47 -8.70 13.14
N PRO A 6 -12.63 -10.00 13.43
CA PRO A 6 -11.76 -10.62 14.41
C PRO A 6 -10.32 -10.64 13.95
N LEU A 7 -9.40 -10.54 14.91
CA LEU A 7 -7.98 -10.57 14.61
C LEU A 7 -7.54 -11.99 14.25
N PRO A 8 -6.49 -12.12 13.46
CA PRO A 8 -5.90 -13.42 13.21
C PRO A 8 -5.40 -14.05 14.50
N PRO A 9 -5.32 -15.39 14.55
CA PRO A 9 -4.89 -16.08 15.76
C PRO A 9 -3.49 -15.75 16.24
N SER A 10 -2.57 -15.42 15.36
CA SER A 10 -1.18 -15.16 15.74
C SER A 10 -0.97 -13.70 16.14
N VAL A 11 -1.63 -13.30 17.21
CA VAL A 11 -1.63 -11.88 17.63
C VAL A 11 -0.39 -11.48 18.42
N ASP A 12 0.44 -12.43 18.81
CA ASP A 12 1.62 -12.14 19.61
C ASP A 12 2.72 -11.44 18.83
N ASN A 13 2.71 -11.58 17.52
CA ASN A 13 3.70 -10.97 16.65
C ASN A 13 3.07 -9.82 15.88
N PRO A 14 3.80 -8.71 15.73
CA PRO A 14 3.32 -7.64 14.86
C PRO A 14 3.05 -8.18 13.47
N MET A 15 1.99 -7.68 12.86
CA MET A 15 1.62 -8.08 11.52
C MET A 15 2.04 -7.01 10.54
N LYS A 16 2.32 -7.46 9.32
CA LYS A 16 2.60 -6.54 8.23
C LYS A 16 1.31 -6.16 7.54
N TYR A 17 1.19 -4.89 7.23
CA TYR A 17 0.08 -4.37 6.47
C TYR A 17 0.60 -3.53 5.33
N LEU A 18 -0.03 -3.68 4.18
CA LEU A 18 0.28 -2.86 3.01
C LEU A 18 -0.78 -1.77 2.91
N CYS A 19 -0.32 -0.54 2.95
CA CYS A 19 -1.19 0.63 2.79
C CYS A 19 -1.03 1.13 1.37
N LEU A 20 -2.06 0.96 0.55
CA LEU A 20 -2.06 1.36 -0.84
C LEU A 20 -2.67 2.74 -0.96
N VAL A 21 -1.92 3.66 -1.52
CA VAL A 21 -2.34 5.06 -1.64
C VAL A 21 -2.98 5.27 -3.01
N TYR A 22 -4.22 5.77 -3.00
CA TYR A 22 -4.97 6.04 -4.23
C TYR A 22 -5.29 7.52 -4.32
N LEU A 23 -5.04 8.11 -5.47
CA LEU A 23 -5.31 9.52 -5.73
C LEU A 23 -6.01 9.67 -7.08
N SER A 24 -6.91 10.64 -7.17
CA SER A 24 -7.48 11.03 -8.45
C SER A 24 -6.45 11.82 -9.24
N LYS A 25 -6.68 11.94 -10.54
CA LYS A 25 -5.81 12.71 -11.41
C LYS A 25 -5.70 14.17 -10.94
N GLU A 26 -6.81 14.75 -10.49
CA GLU A 26 -6.84 16.13 -10.02
C GLU A 26 -6.00 16.32 -8.76
N ASN A 27 -5.92 15.30 -7.92
CA ASN A 27 -5.23 15.38 -6.63
C ASN A 27 -3.85 14.74 -6.63
N TRP A 28 -3.37 14.34 -7.82
CA TRP A 28 -2.09 13.62 -7.90
C TRP A 28 -0.94 14.37 -7.25
N ASN A 29 -0.91 15.69 -7.41
CA ASN A 29 0.14 16.52 -6.86
C ASN A 29 -0.31 17.35 -5.66
N ALA A 30 -1.41 16.96 -5.02
CA ALA A 30 -1.97 17.76 -3.92
C ALA A 30 -1.11 17.74 -2.67
N CYS A 31 -0.35 16.66 -2.45
CA CYS A 31 0.49 16.54 -1.27
C CYS A 31 1.95 16.73 -1.66
N PRO A 32 2.65 17.71 -1.06
CA PRO A 32 4.07 17.92 -1.36
C PRO A 32 4.92 16.71 -0.93
N ASP A 33 5.94 16.42 -1.73
CA ASP A 33 6.85 15.32 -1.42
C ASP A 33 7.51 15.47 -0.06
N ALA A 34 7.78 16.70 0.36
CA ALA A 34 8.40 16.94 1.66
C ALA A 34 7.54 16.42 2.81
N LYS A 35 6.22 16.57 2.72
CA LYS A 35 5.32 16.06 3.75
C LYS A 35 5.34 14.56 3.81
N CYS A 36 5.33 13.91 2.65
CA CYS A 36 5.38 12.44 2.59
C CYS A 36 6.71 11.93 3.13
N PHE A 37 7.80 12.60 2.79
CA PHE A 37 9.12 12.23 3.29
C PHE A 37 9.20 12.38 4.81
N ASP A 38 8.70 13.47 5.35
CA ASP A 38 8.72 13.70 6.80
C ASP A 38 7.90 12.66 7.54
N PHE A 39 6.73 12.32 7.03
CA PHE A 39 5.90 11.30 7.62
C PHE A 39 6.61 9.94 7.59
N ALA A 40 7.16 9.57 6.45
CA ALA A 40 7.86 8.29 6.32
C ALA A 40 9.07 8.22 7.23
N SER A 41 9.81 9.31 7.37
CA SER A 41 10.97 9.36 8.25
C SER A 41 10.59 9.16 9.71
N GLY A 42 9.52 9.83 10.15
CA GLY A 42 9.04 9.66 11.52
C GLY A 42 8.56 8.24 11.79
N LEU A 43 7.86 7.67 10.82
CA LEU A 43 7.38 6.30 10.94
C LEU A 43 8.53 5.30 10.96
N HIS A 44 9.55 5.55 10.15
CA HIS A 44 10.75 4.72 10.13
C HIS A 44 11.47 4.77 11.48
N GLN A 45 11.60 5.97 12.06
CA GLN A 45 12.25 6.13 13.35
C GLN A 45 11.51 5.41 14.47
N SER A 46 10.20 5.29 14.36
CA SER A 46 9.40 4.56 15.34
C SER A 46 9.49 3.05 15.16
N GLY A 47 10.18 2.58 14.13
CA GLY A 47 10.32 1.15 13.85
C GLY A 47 9.14 0.53 13.15
N ARG A 48 8.19 1.33 12.68
CA ARG A 48 6.96 0.80 12.08
C ARG A 48 6.96 0.77 10.58
N LEU A 49 7.88 1.45 9.93
CA LEU A 49 7.95 1.47 8.47
C LEU A 49 8.94 0.46 7.97
N LEU A 50 8.49 -0.44 7.11
CA LEU A 50 9.35 -1.44 6.46
C LEU A 50 9.76 -1.00 5.06
N ALA A 51 8.85 -0.38 4.31
CA ALA A 51 9.14 0.14 2.99
C ALA A 51 8.06 1.14 2.59
N ALA A 52 8.42 2.10 1.76
CA ALA A 52 7.47 3.05 1.22
C ALA A 52 8.06 3.64 -0.06
N GLU A 53 7.25 3.72 -1.11
CA GLU A 53 7.67 4.30 -2.36
C GLU A 53 6.50 5.00 -3.04
N PRO A 54 6.71 6.19 -3.58
CA PRO A 54 5.73 6.80 -4.48
C PRO A 54 5.90 6.23 -5.87
N LEU A 55 4.86 6.32 -6.67
CA LEU A 55 4.87 5.84 -8.04
C LEU A 55 4.76 7.02 -9.01
N HIS A 56 5.30 6.83 -10.20
CA HIS A 56 5.08 7.75 -11.30
C HIS A 56 3.62 7.73 -11.72
N PRO A 57 3.16 8.75 -12.46
CA PRO A 57 1.76 8.80 -12.88
C PRO A 57 1.33 7.55 -13.62
N VAL A 58 0.03 7.29 -13.57
CA VAL A 58 -0.56 6.07 -14.10
C VAL A 58 -0.32 5.86 -15.58
N GLU A 59 -0.07 6.93 -16.34
CA GLU A 59 0.26 6.83 -17.76
C GLU A 59 1.54 6.04 -18.02
N THR A 60 2.39 5.91 -16.99
CA THR A 60 3.63 5.14 -17.11
C THR A 60 3.43 3.65 -16.85
N ALA A 61 2.22 3.23 -16.46
CA ALA A 61 1.96 1.83 -16.15
C ALA A 61 2.11 0.95 -17.38
N THR A 62 2.61 -0.27 -17.15
CA THR A 62 2.79 -1.25 -18.21
C THR A 62 2.22 -2.59 -17.76
N PRO A 63 0.97 -2.90 -18.10
CA PRO A 63 0.41 -4.22 -17.81
C PRO A 63 1.13 -5.32 -18.59
N VAL A 64 1.42 -6.40 -17.91
CA VAL A 64 2.06 -7.57 -18.52
C VAL A 64 1.13 -8.76 -18.29
N ARG A 65 0.86 -9.51 -19.35
CA ARG A 65 0.06 -10.72 -19.28
C ARG A 65 0.77 -11.86 -19.95
N VAL A 66 0.57 -13.06 -19.40
CA VAL A 66 1.07 -14.29 -20.02
C VAL A 66 -0.16 -15.16 -20.29
N ARG A 67 -0.39 -15.48 -21.57
CA ARG A 67 -1.48 -16.34 -22.01
C ARG A 67 -0.92 -17.35 -22.98
N ASN A 68 -1.23 -18.64 -22.76
CA ASN A 68 -0.74 -19.72 -23.62
C ASN A 68 0.78 -19.69 -23.78
N GLY A 69 1.50 -19.37 -22.70
CA GLY A 69 2.94 -19.30 -22.70
C GLY A 69 3.52 -18.05 -23.36
N GLN A 70 2.67 -17.10 -23.76
CA GLN A 70 3.14 -15.90 -24.42
C GLN A 70 2.93 -14.67 -23.57
N MET A 71 3.95 -13.82 -23.52
CA MET A 71 3.90 -12.57 -22.79
C MET A 71 3.44 -11.46 -23.71
N THR A 72 2.53 -10.63 -23.20
CA THR A 72 2.12 -9.40 -23.86
C THR A 72 2.30 -8.23 -22.91
N MET A 73 2.62 -7.08 -23.48
CA MET A 73 2.73 -5.83 -22.72
C MET A 73 1.90 -4.77 -23.42
N THR A 74 1.26 -3.92 -22.65
CA THR A 74 0.49 -2.80 -23.17
C THR A 74 0.89 -1.54 -22.44
N ASP A 75 0.55 -0.39 -22.98
CA ASP A 75 0.77 0.89 -22.34
C ASP A 75 -0.45 1.30 -21.55
N GLY A 76 -0.21 1.95 -20.42
CA GLY A 76 -1.28 2.48 -19.59
C GLY A 76 -1.80 1.45 -18.58
N PRO A 77 -2.69 1.87 -17.69
CA PRO A 77 -3.17 1.00 -16.61
C PRO A 77 -4.12 -0.06 -17.12
N PHE A 78 -4.34 -1.11 -16.28
CA PHE A 78 -5.33 -2.13 -16.56
C PHE A 78 -6.71 -1.55 -16.80
N ALA A 79 -7.08 -0.57 -15.99
CA ALA A 79 -8.38 0.03 -16.02
C ALA A 79 -8.26 1.49 -15.64
N GLU A 80 -9.09 2.32 -16.26
CA GLU A 80 -9.17 3.70 -15.84
C GLU A 80 -10.20 3.82 -14.74
N THR A 81 -9.75 4.27 -13.58
CA THR A 81 -10.58 4.45 -12.40
C THR A 81 -10.47 5.89 -11.94
N LYS A 82 -11.40 6.31 -11.10
CA LYS A 82 -11.40 7.68 -10.60
C LYS A 82 -10.18 7.97 -9.74
N GLU A 83 -9.82 7.00 -8.89
CA GLU A 83 -8.60 7.09 -8.09
C GLU A 83 -7.68 5.96 -8.51
N MET A 84 -6.41 6.28 -8.64
CA MET A 84 -5.41 5.36 -9.15
C MET A 84 -4.27 5.20 -8.17
N LEU A 85 -3.60 4.06 -8.21
CA LEU A 85 -2.53 3.74 -7.28
C LEU A 85 -1.37 4.73 -7.45
N ALA A 86 -1.03 5.41 -6.37
CA ALA A 86 0.00 6.45 -6.37
C ALA A 86 1.22 6.09 -5.55
N GLY A 87 1.14 5.05 -4.73
CA GLY A 87 2.27 4.65 -3.90
C GLY A 87 1.85 3.66 -2.85
N PHE A 88 2.78 3.29 -2.00
CA PHE A 88 2.48 2.34 -0.92
C PHE A 88 3.35 2.57 0.29
N TYR A 89 2.86 2.11 1.42
CA TYR A 89 3.62 1.98 2.67
C TYR A 89 3.45 0.57 3.18
N LEU A 90 4.54 -0.11 3.44
CA LEU A 90 4.52 -1.40 4.11
C LEU A 90 4.88 -1.16 5.56
N ILE A 91 3.94 -1.46 6.46
CA ILE A 91 4.08 -1.12 7.87
C ILE A 91 3.97 -2.35 8.75
N ASP A 92 4.51 -2.21 9.95
CA ASP A 92 4.39 -3.17 11.02
C ASP A 92 3.41 -2.62 12.04
N ALA A 93 2.37 -3.37 12.35
CA ALA A 93 1.35 -2.95 13.30
C ALA A 93 0.85 -4.16 14.06
N LYS A 94 0.40 -3.95 15.28
CA LYS A 94 -0.04 -5.07 16.11
C LYS A 94 -1.38 -5.63 15.67
N ASP A 95 -2.23 -4.81 15.05
CA ASP A 95 -3.55 -5.23 14.60
C ASP A 95 -4.07 -4.26 13.53
N LEU A 96 -5.22 -4.59 12.98
CA LEU A 96 -5.83 -3.77 11.93
C LEU A 96 -6.17 -2.36 12.43
N ASN A 97 -6.60 -2.24 13.67
CA ASN A 97 -6.95 -0.93 14.21
C ASN A 97 -5.74 0.00 14.25
N GLU A 98 -4.61 -0.50 14.71
CA GLU A 98 -3.39 0.29 14.70
C GLU A 98 -2.94 0.62 13.27
N ALA A 99 -3.03 -0.35 12.37
CA ALA A 99 -2.69 -0.11 10.97
C ALA A 99 -3.57 0.96 10.36
N ALA A 100 -4.86 0.95 10.66
CA ALA A 100 -5.79 1.95 10.16
C ALA A 100 -5.49 3.34 10.71
N GLN A 101 -5.09 3.42 11.97
CA GLN A 101 -4.70 4.70 12.57
C GLN A 101 -3.45 5.26 11.92
N ILE A 102 -2.48 4.41 11.62
CA ILE A 102 -1.29 4.84 10.89
C ILE A 102 -1.68 5.29 9.49
N ALA A 103 -2.50 4.51 8.80
CA ALA A 103 -2.94 4.84 7.44
C ALA A 103 -3.64 6.18 7.37
N ALA A 104 -4.44 6.51 8.38
CA ALA A 104 -5.15 7.78 8.42
C ALA A 104 -4.21 8.98 8.50
N GLN A 105 -2.99 8.79 8.94
CA GLN A 105 -2.00 9.84 9.06
C GLN A 105 -1.12 9.99 7.83
N ILE A 106 -1.21 9.07 6.88
CA ILE A 106 -0.48 9.18 5.62
C ILE A 106 -0.96 10.46 4.93
N PRO A 107 -0.05 11.41 4.60
CA PRO A 107 -0.47 12.71 4.11
C PRO A 107 -1.48 12.69 2.95
N PRO A 108 -1.30 11.86 1.90
CA PRO A 108 -2.30 11.80 0.83
C PRO A 108 -3.68 11.30 1.24
N ALA A 109 -3.84 10.74 2.43
CA ALA A 109 -5.15 10.26 2.87
C ALA A 109 -6.21 11.36 2.88
N GLN A 110 -5.79 12.61 3.06
CA GLN A 110 -6.71 13.74 3.06
C GLN A 110 -7.20 14.11 1.66
N HIS A 111 -6.54 13.64 0.63
CA HIS A 111 -6.84 14.00 -0.75
C HIS A 111 -7.32 12.80 -1.56
N GLY A 112 -7.20 11.62 -1.02
CA GLY A 112 -7.55 10.39 -1.71
C GLY A 112 -7.96 9.32 -0.72
N SER A 113 -7.54 8.09 -0.98
CA SER A 113 -7.92 6.93 -0.17
C SER A 113 -6.72 6.07 0.12
N ILE A 114 -6.74 5.43 1.27
CA ILE A 114 -5.71 4.44 1.63
C ILE A 114 -6.42 3.11 1.82
N GLU A 115 -6.00 2.11 1.08
CA GLU A 115 -6.50 0.76 1.26
C GLU A 115 -5.51 -0.03 2.10
N VAL A 116 -5.96 -0.57 3.22
CA VAL A 116 -5.10 -1.32 4.15
C VAL A 116 -5.34 -2.80 3.93
N ARG A 117 -4.28 -3.54 3.61
CA ARG A 117 -4.36 -4.97 3.34
C ARG A 117 -3.37 -5.73 4.23
N PRO A 118 -3.82 -6.70 5.03
CA PRO A 118 -2.86 -7.53 5.76
C PRO A 118 -2.03 -8.37 4.79
N VAL A 119 -0.74 -8.48 5.09
CA VAL A 119 0.17 -9.28 4.30
C VAL A 119 0.06 -10.73 4.78
N ARG A 120 -0.03 -11.64 3.83
CA ARG A 120 -0.15 -13.06 4.11
C ARG A 120 1.22 -13.72 3.92
N GLU A 121 1.61 -14.53 4.88
CA GLU A 121 2.80 -15.34 4.72
C GLU A 121 2.48 -16.56 3.86
N LEU A 122 3.45 -16.96 3.06
CA LEU A 122 3.29 -18.15 2.24
C LEU A 122 3.44 -19.39 3.11
N ALA A 123 2.58 -20.36 2.91
CA ALA A 123 2.58 -21.61 3.66
C ALA A 123 3.49 -22.62 2.97
N VAL A 124 4.80 -22.44 3.14
CA VAL A 124 5.81 -23.35 2.58
C VAL A 124 6.71 -23.83 3.70
N GLU A 125 7.26 -25.06 3.54
CA GLU A 125 8.13 -25.61 4.56
C GLU A 125 9.47 -24.91 4.64
N THR A 126 10.03 -24.59 3.50
CA THR A 126 11.27 -23.83 3.46
C THR A 126 10.93 -22.36 3.33
N ALA A 127 11.56 -21.54 4.14
CA ALA A 127 11.32 -20.11 4.09
C ALA A 127 11.70 -19.59 2.71
N CYS A 128 10.73 -18.96 2.05
CA CYS A 128 10.94 -18.29 0.80
C CYS A 128 10.58 -16.82 1.02
N SER A 129 11.59 -15.97 1.09
CA SER A 129 11.40 -14.54 1.26
C SER A 129 11.40 -13.86 -0.07
N PHE A 130 10.49 -12.96 -0.23
CA PHE A 130 10.47 -12.09 -1.39
C PHE A 130 11.04 -10.75 -1.01
#